data_4e45819c38a857906c20c4fc8965908b
#
_entry.id   4e45819c38a857906c20c4fc8965908b
#
_cell.length_a   1.000
_cell.length_b   1.000
_cell.length_c   1.000
_cell.angle_alpha   90.00
_cell.angle_beta   90.00
_cell.angle_gamma   90.00
#
_symmetry.space_group_name_H-M   'P 1'
#
loop_
_entity.id
_entity.type
_entity.pdbx_description
1 polymer ?
#
loop_
_entity_poly.entity_id
_entity_poly.type
_entity_poly.pdbx_seq_one_letter_code
_entity_poly.pdbx_strand_id
1 'polypeptide(L)'
;MENLLGTDRLGRDILSRVIWGIQTTVIVTITGLLTGALILGLFLGLLAGFYRGIFDFIVMRTGELVSSFPDILLIILLAATLRPRITNFFYQIEDNLNISGLVSSGIIDYLVIGIALLPLSWFGTMRLIRAQVFSIREIEYVQSARTSGASTFRIITRHILPNVVSPLIVTSTFGLGAVALSEVILSFFGLGVQPPRPSLGAMLSDVSGRGGASVSVLTNHPEQLLAPIIVIWIMIFCWNIIGDALTDILNPKKN
;
A
#
# COMPACT_ATOMS: atom_id res chain seq x y z
N MET A 1 8.19 27.11 22.55
CA MET A 1 9.17 26.26 21.85
C MET A 1 9.40 26.89 20.50
N GLU A 2 10.61 27.23 20.18
CA GLU A 2 10.93 27.73 18.84
C GLU A 2 10.69 26.60 17.84
N ASN A 3 9.97 26.90 16.76
CA ASN A 3 9.71 25.95 15.67
C ASN A 3 11.03 25.67 14.93
N LEU A 4 11.67 24.53 15.17
CA LEU A 4 13.01 24.21 14.67
C LEU A 4 13.14 24.28 13.13
N LEU A 5 12.08 23.96 12.39
CA LEU A 5 12.02 24.05 10.94
C LEU A 5 11.10 25.18 10.46
N GLY A 6 10.78 26.14 11.35
CA GLY A 6 9.83 27.20 11.04
C GLY A 6 8.38 26.74 10.96
N THR A 7 7.53 27.60 10.42
CA THR A 7 6.09 27.38 10.26
C THR A 7 5.69 27.45 8.79
N ASP A 8 4.59 26.78 8.45
CA ASP A 8 3.94 26.95 7.17
C ASP A 8 3.13 28.27 7.10
N ARG A 9 2.48 28.52 5.97
CA ARG A 9 1.69 29.74 5.74
C ARG A 9 0.52 29.93 6.70
N LEU A 10 0.06 28.83 7.34
CA LEU A 10 -1.03 28.86 8.32
C LEU A 10 -0.51 28.89 9.76
N GLY A 11 0.79 29.12 9.95
CA GLY A 11 1.43 29.17 11.27
C GLY A 11 1.61 27.80 11.94
N ARG A 12 1.45 26.68 11.19
CA ARG A 12 1.61 25.32 11.72
C ARG A 12 3.07 24.91 11.68
N ASP A 13 3.57 24.30 12.76
CA ASP A 13 4.96 23.83 12.86
C ASP A 13 5.27 22.73 11.83
N ILE A 14 6.32 22.95 11.02
CA ILE A 14 6.72 22.05 9.94
C ILE A 14 7.24 20.73 10.50
N LEU A 15 8.07 20.76 11.56
CA LEU A 15 8.64 19.53 12.13
C LEU A 15 7.56 18.60 12.67
N SER A 16 6.62 19.14 13.45
CA SER A 16 5.48 18.36 13.94
C SER A 16 4.68 17.74 12.80
N ARG A 17 4.40 18.50 11.75
CA ARG A 17 3.66 18.01 10.57
C ARG A 17 4.40 16.90 9.83
N VAL A 18 5.73 17.00 9.71
CA VAL A 18 6.55 15.94 9.11
C VAL A 18 6.47 14.66 9.92
N ILE A 19 6.65 14.74 11.26
CA ILE A 19 6.61 13.57 12.15
C ILE A 19 5.24 12.86 12.06
N TRP A 20 4.16 13.60 12.16
CA TRP A 20 2.80 13.04 12.04
C TRP A 20 2.49 12.58 10.60
N GLY A 21 3.06 13.23 9.60
CA GLY A 21 2.97 12.82 8.20
C GLY A 21 3.63 11.47 7.93
N ILE A 22 4.77 11.18 8.57
CA ILE A 22 5.42 9.86 8.53
C ILE A 22 4.45 8.79 9.05
N GLN A 23 3.82 9.03 10.20
CA GLN A 23 2.86 8.09 10.77
C GLN A 23 1.72 7.78 9.79
N THR A 24 1.16 8.81 9.16
CA THR A 24 0.10 8.65 8.15
C THR A 24 0.53 7.75 7.00
N THR A 25 1.67 8.04 6.39
CA THR A 25 2.21 7.25 5.27
C THR A 25 2.54 5.82 5.69
N VAL A 26 3.11 5.60 6.88
CA VAL A 26 3.41 4.25 7.40
C VAL A 26 2.13 3.44 7.60
N ILE A 27 1.09 4.01 8.20
CA ILE A 27 -0.19 3.31 8.40
C ILE A 27 -0.80 2.90 7.07
N VAL A 28 -0.88 3.81 6.09
CA VAL A 28 -1.42 3.52 4.75
C VAL A 28 -0.61 2.45 4.05
N THR A 29 0.72 2.56 4.12
CA THR A 29 1.65 1.62 3.45
C THR A 29 1.49 0.20 4.02
N ILE A 30 1.49 0.06 5.34
CA ILE A 30 1.33 -1.25 5.99
C ILE A 30 -0.07 -1.81 5.72
N THR A 31 -1.12 -0.99 5.82
CA THR A 31 -2.49 -1.43 5.55
C THR A 31 -2.65 -1.88 4.09
N GLY A 32 -2.12 -1.12 3.13
CA GLY A 32 -2.15 -1.47 1.72
C GLY A 32 -1.38 -2.77 1.40
N LEU A 33 -0.21 -2.96 2.04
CA LEU A 33 0.55 -4.20 1.91
C LEU A 33 -0.23 -5.40 2.46
N LEU A 34 -0.77 -5.27 3.68
CA LEU A 34 -1.49 -6.37 4.34
C LEU A 34 -2.73 -6.78 3.54
N THR A 35 -3.54 -5.82 3.11
CA THR A 35 -4.79 -6.12 2.41
C THR A 35 -4.58 -6.57 0.97
N GLY A 36 -3.77 -5.87 0.21
CA GLY A 36 -3.55 -6.13 -1.21
C GLY A 36 -2.58 -7.28 -1.45
N ALA A 37 -1.32 -7.11 -1.09
CA ALA A 37 -0.29 -8.09 -1.41
C ALA A 37 -0.42 -9.36 -0.56
N LEU A 38 -0.50 -9.24 0.77
CA LEU A 38 -0.47 -10.41 1.66
C LEU A 38 -1.79 -11.17 1.69
N ILE A 39 -2.94 -10.50 1.76
CA ILE A 39 -4.22 -11.22 1.81
C ILE A 39 -4.68 -11.59 0.40
N LEU A 40 -5.00 -10.61 -0.44
CA LEU A 40 -5.55 -10.89 -1.77
C LEU A 40 -4.55 -11.55 -2.71
N GLY A 41 -3.33 -11.03 -2.80
CA GLY A 41 -2.30 -11.54 -3.70
C GLY A 41 -1.91 -12.98 -3.35
N LEU A 42 -1.66 -13.27 -2.07
CA LEU A 42 -1.36 -14.62 -1.60
C LEU A 42 -2.52 -15.57 -1.84
N PHE A 43 -3.73 -15.20 -1.40
CA PHE A 43 -4.90 -16.07 -1.49
C PHE A 43 -5.25 -16.41 -2.95
N LEU A 44 -5.36 -15.40 -3.80
CA LEU A 44 -5.65 -15.60 -5.22
C LEU A 44 -4.52 -16.33 -5.94
N GLY A 45 -3.26 -16.05 -5.59
CA GLY A 45 -2.10 -16.73 -6.15
C GLY A 45 -2.04 -18.21 -5.80
N LEU A 46 -2.32 -18.56 -4.54
CA LEU A 46 -2.42 -19.96 -4.09
C LEU A 46 -3.52 -20.70 -4.84
N LEU A 47 -4.72 -20.12 -4.93
CA LEU A 47 -5.84 -20.76 -5.59
C LEU A 47 -5.64 -20.89 -7.11
N ALA A 48 -5.23 -19.81 -7.78
CA ALA A 48 -4.97 -19.82 -9.22
C ALA A 48 -3.85 -20.80 -9.60
N GLY A 49 -2.76 -20.82 -8.82
CA GLY A 49 -1.65 -21.76 -9.03
C GLY A 49 -2.01 -23.21 -8.78
N PHE A 50 -2.85 -23.49 -7.77
CA PHE A 50 -3.23 -24.85 -7.41
C PHE A 50 -4.31 -25.43 -8.33
N TYR A 51 -5.43 -24.71 -8.54
CA TYR A 51 -6.57 -25.25 -9.27
C TYR A 51 -6.41 -25.19 -10.79
N ARG A 52 -5.65 -24.18 -11.31
CA ARG A 52 -5.54 -23.97 -12.77
C ARG A 52 -6.90 -23.75 -13.48
N GLY A 53 -6.89 -23.88 -14.80
CA GLY A 53 -8.11 -23.86 -15.61
C GLY A 53 -8.81 -22.49 -15.64
N ILE A 54 -10.14 -22.51 -15.59
CA ILE A 54 -10.96 -21.31 -15.78
C ILE A 54 -10.81 -20.27 -14.67
N PHE A 55 -10.60 -20.73 -13.44
CA PHE A 55 -10.38 -19.82 -12.30
C PHE A 55 -9.07 -19.04 -12.48
N ASP A 56 -7.99 -19.74 -12.82
CA ASP A 56 -6.71 -19.13 -13.11
C ASP A 56 -6.81 -18.14 -14.27
N PHE A 57 -7.48 -18.53 -15.35
CA PHE A 57 -7.72 -17.67 -16.52
C PHE A 57 -8.45 -16.39 -16.14
N ILE A 58 -9.54 -16.48 -15.36
CA ILE A 58 -10.32 -15.30 -14.94
C ILE A 58 -9.47 -14.36 -14.06
N VAL A 59 -8.78 -14.91 -13.05
CA VAL A 59 -7.97 -14.11 -12.13
C VAL A 59 -6.82 -13.41 -12.88
N MET A 60 -6.13 -14.14 -13.77
CA MET A 60 -5.06 -13.55 -14.60
C MET A 60 -5.61 -12.46 -15.51
N ARG A 61 -6.72 -12.72 -16.21
CA ARG A 61 -7.30 -11.75 -17.16
C ARG A 61 -7.80 -10.49 -16.45
N THR A 62 -8.39 -10.64 -15.27
CA THR A 62 -8.80 -9.48 -14.45
C THR A 62 -7.60 -8.64 -14.05
N GLY A 63 -6.52 -9.27 -13.57
CA GLY A 63 -5.30 -8.56 -13.21
C GLY A 63 -4.64 -7.87 -14.40
N GLU A 64 -4.57 -8.52 -15.57
CA GLU A 64 -4.03 -7.94 -16.80
C GLU A 64 -4.85 -6.71 -17.27
N LEU A 65 -6.19 -6.79 -17.19
CA LEU A 65 -7.06 -5.67 -17.53
C LEU A 65 -6.82 -4.47 -16.60
N VAL A 66 -6.74 -4.71 -15.28
CA VAL A 66 -6.45 -3.64 -14.33
C VAL A 66 -5.06 -3.03 -14.58
N SER A 67 -4.05 -3.88 -14.79
CA SER A 67 -2.67 -3.42 -15.04
C SER A 67 -2.44 -2.80 -16.43
N SER A 68 -3.44 -2.80 -17.32
CA SER A 68 -3.36 -2.09 -18.60
C SER A 68 -3.58 -0.58 -18.45
N PHE A 69 -4.14 -0.14 -17.32
CA PHE A 69 -4.28 1.27 -17.01
C PHE A 69 -3.02 1.81 -16.34
N PRO A 70 -2.63 3.07 -16.59
CA PRO A 70 -1.58 3.70 -15.81
C PRO A 70 -1.98 3.77 -14.34
N ASP A 71 -1.14 3.19 -13.46
CA ASP A 71 -1.42 3.00 -12.03
C ASP A 71 -1.91 4.28 -11.35
N ILE A 72 -1.19 5.38 -11.55
CA ILE A 72 -1.50 6.67 -10.91
C ILE A 72 -2.88 7.18 -11.34
N LEU A 73 -3.24 7.06 -12.62
CA LEU A 73 -4.54 7.52 -13.12
C LEU A 73 -5.67 6.68 -12.53
N LEU A 74 -5.49 5.37 -12.45
CA LEU A 74 -6.48 4.47 -11.87
C LEU A 74 -6.70 4.75 -10.38
N ILE A 75 -5.62 4.94 -9.62
CA ILE A 75 -5.71 5.26 -8.19
C ILE A 75 -6.43 6.59 -7.97
N ILE A 76 -6.08 7.64 -8.72
CA ILE A 76 -6.72 8.96 -8.64
C ILE A 76 -8.23 8.84 -8.96
N LEU A 77 -8.57 8.14 -10.03
CA LEU A 77 -9.97 7.93 -10.43
C LEU A 77 -10.77 7.20 -9.34
N LEU A 78 -10.21 6.11 -8.80
CA LEU A 78 -10.85 5.35 -7.74
C LEU A 78 -10.99 6.16 -6.45
N ALA A 79 -9.94 6.84 -6.00
CA ALA A 79 -10.01 7.69 -4.81
C ALA A 79 -11.04 8.80 -4.97
N ALA A 80 -11.08 9.49 -6.12
CA ALA A 80 -12.03 10.56 -6.39
C ALA A 80 -13.50 10.06 -6.42
N THR A 81 -13.73 8.87 -6.96
CA THR A 81 -15.09 8.29 -7.06
C THR A 81 -15.56 7.61 -5.79
N LEU A 82 -14.64 7.00 -5.02
CA LEU A 82 -14.96 6.28 -3.79
C LEU A 82 -15.16 7.22 -2.60
N ARG A 83 -14.38 8.30 -2.51
CA ARG A 83 -14.44 9.23 -1.37
C ARG A 83 -15.87 9.69 -1.04
N PRO A 84 -16.65 10.31 -1.96
CA PRO A 84 -17.99 10.77 -1.63
C PRO A 84 -18.93 9.62 -1.23
N ARG A 85 -18.79 8.45 -1.86
CA ARG A 85 -19.63 7.28 -1.57
C ARG A 85 -19.36 6.72 -0.18
N ILE A 86 -18.08 6.56 0.19
CA ILE A 86 -17.67 6.06 1.50
C ILE A 86 -18.05 7.09 2.57
N THR A 87 -17.82 8.37 2.35
CA THR A 87 -18.19 9.43 3.29
C THR A 87 -19.69 9.43 3.55
N ASN A 88 -20.52 9.37 2.52
CA ASN A 88 -21.98 9.33 2.66
C ASN A 88 -22.45 8.06 3.38
N PHE A 89 -21.82 6.92 3.13
CA PHE A 89 -22.12 5.67 3.84
C PHE A 89 -21.83 5.79 5.34
N PHE A 90 -20.70 6.40 5.72
CA PHE A 90 -20.37 6.61 7.12
C PHE A 90 -21.27 7.64 7.81
N TYR A 91 -21.71 8.70 7.11
CA TYR A 91 -22.73 9.61 7.64
C TYR A 91 -24.04 8.88 7.94
N GLN A 92 -24.49 8.01 7.04
CA GLN A 92 -25.70 7.20 7.28
C GLN A 92 -25.54 6.25 8.48
N ILE A 93 -24.36 5.71 8.71
CA ILE A 93 -24.07 4.89 9.90
C ILE A 93 -24.13 5.76 11.17
N GLU A 94 -23.51 6.93 11.17
CA GLU A 94 -23.56 7.85 12.31
C GLU A 94 -25.00 8.23 12.65
N ASP A 95 -25.81 8.57 11.64
CA ASP A 95 -27.22 8.95 11.82
C ASP A 95 -28.05 7.78 12.35
N ASN A 96 -27.90 6.58 11.77
CA ASN A 96 -28.69 5.40 12.16
C ASN A 96 -28.35 4.87 13.56
N LEU A 97 -27.08 4.96 13.96
CA LEU A 97 -26.60 4.45 15.25
C LEU A 97 -26.53 5.51 16.34
N ASN A 98 -26.88 6.78 16.04
CA ASN A 98 -26.70 7.94 16.91
C ASN A 98 -25.27 8.05 17.48
N ILE A 99 -24.26 7.70 16.68
CA ILE A 99 -22.84 7.79 17.01
C ILE A 99 -22.28 9.02 16.29
N SER A 100 -21.41 9.78 16.94
CA SER A 100 -20.70 10.90 16.34
C SER A 100 -19.20 10.66 16.37
N GLY A 101 -18.49 11.12 15.34
CA GLY A 101 -17.03 11.13 15.33
C GLY A 101 -16.36 10.11 14.42
N LEU A 102 -17.09 9.21 13.75
CA LEU A 102 -16.51 8.28 12.76
C LEU A 102 -15.97 9.03 11.54
N VAL A 103 -16.76 9.98 11.04
CA VAL A 103 -16.37 10.81 9.88
C VAL A 103 -15.19 11.71 10.22
N SER A 104 -15.19 12.32 11.42
CA SER A 104 -14.11 13.19 11.87
C SER A 104 -12.86 12.42 12.35
N SER A 105 -12.97 11.13 12.61
CA SER A 105 -11.86 10.27 13.05
C SER A 105 -10.75 10.13 12.01
N GLY A 106 -11.02 10.43 10.71
CA GLY A 106 -10.11 10.25 9.57
C GLY A 106 -9.98 8.79 9.11
N ILE A 107 -10.75 7.86 9.67
CA ILE A 107 -10.77 6.47 9.22
C ILE A 107 -11.18 6.34 7.76
N ILE A 108 -12.06 7.27 7.31
CA ILE A 108 -12.52 7.34 5.93
C ILE A 108 -11.34 7.55 4.96
N ASP A 109 -10.40 8.42 5.32
CA ASP A 109 -9.23 8.69 4.48
C ASP A 109 -8.39 7.44 4.26
N TYR A 110 -8.11 6.69 5.34
CA TYR A 110 -7.37 5.44 5.26
C TYR A 110 -8.12 4.36 4.47
N LEU A 111 -9.44 4.28 4.63
CA LEU A 111 -10.28 3.35 3.87
C LEU A 111 -10.30 3.69 2.37
N VAL A 112 -10.50 4.97 2.03
CA VAL A 112 -10.51 5.43 0.63
C VAL A 112 -9.18 5.10 -0.04
N ILE A 113 -8.06 5.44 0.59
CA ILE A 113 -6.74 5.17 0.03
C ILE A 113 -6.48 3.66 -0.05
N GLY A 114 -6.77 2.92 1.02
CA GLY A 114 -6.60 1.48 1.07
C GLY A 114 -7.39 0.77 -0.03
N ILE A 115 -8.66 1.11 -0.23
CA ILE A 115 -9.50 0.52 -1.28
C ILE A 115 -9.04 0.96 -2.68
N ALA A 116 -8.61 2.22 -2.85
CA ALA A 116 -8.11 2.70 -4.14
C ALA A 116 -6.80 2.01 -4.57
N LEU A 117 -5.96 1.60 -3.60
CA LEU A 117 -4.72 0.88 -3.86
C LEU A 117 -4.91 -0.63 -4.08
N LEU A 118 -6.02 -1.21 -3.59
CA LEU A 118 -6.29 -2.64 -3.69
C LEU A 118 -6.14 -3.21 -5.10
N PRO A 119 -6.74 -2.64 -6.15
CA PRO A 119 -6.69 -3.21 -7.49
C PRO A 119 -5.28 -3.41 -8.04
N LEU A 120 -4.33 -2.59 -7.60
CA LEU A 120 -2.95 -2.60 -8.10
C LEU A 120 -2.01 -3.44 -7.23
N SER A 121 -2.25 -3.49 -5.92
CA SER A 121 -1.32 -4.09 -4.96
C SER A 121 -1.33 -5.62 -4.95
N TRP A 122 -2.41 -6.28 -5.43
CA TRP A 122 -2.55 -7.73 -5.34
C TRP A 122 -1.98 -8.49 -6.55
N PHE A 123 -2.02 -7.92 -7.77
CA PHE A 123 -1.77 -8.66 -9.01
C PHE A 123 -0.31 -9.11 -9.16
N GLY A 124 0.65 -8.24 -8.85
CA GLY A 124 2.08 -8.57 -8.89
C GLY A 124 2.41 -9.74 -7.96
N THR A 125 1.95 -9.67 -6.72
CA THR A 125 2.11 -10.72 -5.71
C THR A 125 1.40 -12.00 -6.12
N MET A 126 0.16 -11.91 -6.60
CA MET A 126 -0.62 -13.05 -7.08
C MET A 126 0.12 -13.80 -8.20
N ARG A 127 0.64 -13.07 -9.19
CA ARG A 127 1.38 -13.67 -10.32
C ARG A 127 2.65 -14.38 -9.87
N LEU A 128 3.38 -13.79 -8.90
CA LEU A 128 4.56 -14.41 -8.31
C LEU A 128 4.19 -15.71 -7.58
N ILE A 129 3.23 -15.64 -6.66
CA ILE A 129 2.79 -16.80 -5.86
C ILE A 129 2.24 -17.91 -6.76
N ARG A 130 1.43 -17.56 -7.76
CA ARG A 130 0.92 -18.49 -8.76
C ARG A 130 2.06 -19.26 -9.46
N ALA A 131 3.11 -18.56 -9.89
CA ALA A 131 4.25 -19.18 -10.54
C ALA A 131 5.01 -20.14 -9.60
N GLN A 132 5.20 -19.74 -8.34
CA GLN A 132 5.81 -20.57 -7.30
C GLN A 132 4.96 -21.82 -7.02
N VAL A 133 3.65 -21.67 -6.89
CA VAL A 133 2.73 -22.81 -6.67
C VAL A 133 2.78 -23.79 -7.84
N PHE A 134 2.86 -23.32 -9.09
CA PHE A 134 2.99 -24.19 -10.25
C PHE A 134 4.25 -25.06 -10.19
N SER A 135 5.36 -24.50 -9.74
CA SER A 135 6.60 -25.26 -9.58
C SER A 135 6.51 -26.24 -8.41
N ILE A 136 6.07 -25.77 -7.23
CA ILE A 136 6.07 -26.56 -5.99
C ILE A 136 5.09 -27.75 -6.06
N ARG A 137 3.93 -27.60 -6.68
CA ARG A 137 2.91 -28.66 -6.74
C ARG A 137 3.36 -29.89 -7.56
N GLU A 138 4.34 -29.74 -8.42
CA GLU A 138 4.87 -30.84 -9.24
C GLU A 138 6.05 -31.56 -8.54
N ILE A 139 6.49 -31.11 -7.38
CA ILE A 139 7.59 -31.74 -6.62
C ILE A 139 7.11 -33.06 -6.00
N GLU A 140 7.98 -34.05 -5.95
CA GLU A 140 7.69 -35.43 -5.55
C GLU A 140 7.02 -35.53 -4.17
N TYR A 141 7.44 -34.76 -3.17
CA TYR A 141 6.84 -34.84 -1.84
C TYR A 141 5.37 -34.33 -1.81
N VAL A 142 5.02 -33.39 -2.69
CA VAL A 142 3.64 -32.91 -2.84
C VAL A 142 2.80 -33.96 -3.56
N GLN A 143 3.36 -34.56 -4.59
CA GLN A 143 2.71 -35.65 -5.32
C GLN A 143 2.50 -36.88 -4.41
N SER A 144 3.49 -37.25 -3.61
CA SER A 144 3.37 -38.33 -2.62
C SER A 144 2.28 -38.06 -1.56
N ALA A 145 2.19 -36.81 -1.08
CA ALA A 145 1.11 -36.44 -0.16
C ALA A 145 -0.27 -36.55 -0.83
N ARG A 146 -0.36 -36.21 -2.12
CA ARG A 146 -1.60 -36.32 -2.90
C ARG A 146 -2.03 -37.78 -3.11
N THR A 147 -1.10 -38.67 -3.48
CA THR A 147 -1.36 -40.09 -3.65
C THR A 147 -1.69 -40.79 -2.35
N SER A 148 -1.17 -40.29 -1.22
CA SER A 148 -1.51 -40.75 0.13
C SER A 148 -2.88 -40.24 0.63
N GLY A 149 -3.68 -39.54 -0.21
CA GLY A 149 -5.02 -39.09 0.12
C GLY A 149 -5.10 -37.81 0.95
N ALA A 150 -4.03 -36.99 1.00
CA ALA A 150 -4.07 -35.70 1.70
C ALA A 150 -5.08 -34.74 1.02
N SER A 151 -5.90 -34.08 1.82
CA SER A 151 -6.86 -33.08 1.32
C SER A 151 -6.14 -31.88 0.71
N THR A 152 -6.77 -31.22 -0.28
CA THR A 152 -6.26 -30.01 -0.92
C THR A 152 -5.84 -28.95 0.08
N PHE A 153 -6.68 -28.69 1.10
CA PHE A 153 -6.37 -27.73 2.16
C PHE A 153 -5.08 -28.09 2.91
N ARG A 154 -4.89 -29.36 3.24
CA ARG A 154 -3.66 -29.85 3.90
C ARG A 154 -2.44 -29.69 3.00
N ILE A 155 -2.56 -29.97 1.70
CA ILE A 155 -1.47 -29.80 0.74
C ILE A 155 -1.09 -28.32 0.65
N ILE A 156 -2.06 -27.43 0.48
CA ILE A 156 -1.80 -25.98 0.37
C ILE A 156 -1.16 -25.45 1.65
N THR A 157 -1.73 -25.73 2.81
CA THR A 157 -1.28 -25.12 4.08
C THR A 157 0.02 -25.71 4.62
N ARG A 158 0.25 -27.02 4.43
CA ARG A 158 1.40 -27.71 5.03
C ARG A 158 2.59 -27.89 4.09
N HIS A 159 2.35 -27.94 2.79
CA HIS A 159 3.39 -28.22 1.80
C HIS A 159 3.70 -27.04 0.88
N ILE A 160 2.70 -26.26 0.46
CA ILE A 160 2.89 -25.17 -0.49
C ILE A 160 3.13 -23.85 0.22
N LEU A 161 2.24 -23.45 1.12
CA LEU A 161 2.28 -22.15 1.80
C LEU A 161 3.63 -21.86 2.49
N PRO A 162 4.24 -22.76 3.26
CA PRO A 162 5.52 -22.46 3.90
C PRO A 162 6.65 -22.13 2.91
N ASN A 163 6.59 -22.72 1.72
CA ASN A 163 7.61 -22.49 0.68
C ASN A 163 7.42 -21.19 -0.10
N VAL A 164 6.20 -20.64 -0.15
CA VAL A 164 5.91 -19.39 -0.85
C VAL A 164 5.95 -18.17 0.07
N VAL A 165 5.94 -18.34 1.40
CA VAL A 165 5.97 -17.24 2.37
C VAL A 165 7.28 -16.45 2.28
N SER A 166 8.43 -17.12 2.14
CA SER A 166 9.73 -16.44 2.06
C SER A 166 9.81 -15.47 0.86
N PRO A 167 9.60 -15.91 -0.40
CA PRO A 167 9.59 -14.99 -1.54
C PRO A 167 8.45 -13.95 -1.46
N LEU A 168 7.32 -14.29 -0.83
CA LEU A 168 6.24 -13.33 -0.60
C LEU A 168 6.69 -12.18 0.29
N ILE A 169 7.30 -12.47 1.45
CA ILE A 169 7.75 -11.43 2.40
C ILE A 169 8.78 -10.52 1.72
N VAL A 170 9.76 -11.11 1.04
CA VAL A 170 10.82 -10.35 0.35
C VAL A 170 10.23 -9.39 -0.68
N THR A 171 9.43 -9.90 -1.61
CA THR A 171 8.85 -9.05 -2.67
C THR A 171 7.87 -8.02 -2.15
N SER A 172 7.10 -8.36 -1.11
CA SER A 172 6.17 -7.44 -0.47
C SER A 172 6.89 -6.29 0.23
N THR A 173 8.04 -6.56 0.86
CA THR A 173 8.82 -5.51 1.53
C THR A 173 9.39 -4.51 0.52
N PHE A 174 9.89 -4.97 -0.63
CA PHE A 174 10.31 -4.07 -1.71
C PHE A 174 9.13 -3.25 -2.28
N GLY A 175 7.91 -3.79 -2.24
CA GLY A 175 6.69 -3.08 -2.65
C GLY A 175 6.29 -1.92 -1.73
N LEU A 176 6.76 -1.89 -0.47
CA LEU A 176 6.38 -0.85 0.51
C LEU A 176 6.70 0.57 0.03
N GLY A 177 7.87 0.75 -0.60
CA GLY A 177 8.26 2.06 -1.14
C GLY A 177 7.31 2.57 -2.24
N ALA A 178 6.86 1.68 -3.12
CA ALA A 178 5.91 2.02 -4.18
C ALA A 178 4.53 2.39 -3.61
N VAL A 179 4.04 1.66 -2.61
CA VAL A 179 2.77 1.95 -1.91
C VAL A 179 2.85 3.28 -1.18
N ALA A 180 3.97 3.54 -0.47
CA ALA A 180 4.21 4.82 0.20
C ALA A 180 4.20 5.99 -0.77
N LEU A 181 4.89 5.85 -1.92
CA LEU A 181 4.91 6.87 -2.95
C LEU A 181 3.52 7.13 -3.54
N SER A 182 2.73 6.08 -3.73
CA SER A 182 1.34 6.20 -4.21
C SER A 182 0.45 6.99 -3.23
N GLU A 183 0.61 6.78 -1.91
CA GLU A 183 -0.07 7.60 -0.88
C GLU A 183 0.34 9.07 -0.99
N VAL A 184 1.65 9.33 -1.07
CA VAL A 184 2.19 10.70 -1.20
C VAL A 184 1.61 11.39 -2.44
N ILE A 185 1.55 10.71 -3.58
CA ILE A 185 0.97 11.23 -4.82
C ILE A 185 -0.52 11.52 -4.65
N LEU A 186 -1.30 10.61 -4.07
CA LEU A 186 -2.72 10.85 -3.80
C LEU A 186 -2.95 12.06 -2.90
N SER A 187 -2.17 12.17 -1.83
CA SER A 187 -2.22 13.29 -0.89
C SER A 187 -1.80 14.60 -1.57
N PHE A 188 -0.81 14.56 -2.45
CA PHE A 188 -0.39 15.71 -3.27
C PHE A 188 -1.52 16.22 -4.17
N PHE A 189 -2.29 15.32 -4.79
CA PHE A 189 -3.47 15.69 -5.59
C PHE A 189 -4.71 16.04 -4.75
N GLY A 190 -4.61 15.99 -3.41
CA GLY A 190 -5.70 16.30 -2.49
C GLY A 190 -6.76 15.20 -2.38
N LEU A 191 -6.42 13.99 -2.80
CA LEU A 191 -7.27 12.79 -2.69
C LEU A 191 -6.82 11.86 -1.56
N GLY A 192 -5.71 12.19 -0.91
CA GLY A 192 -5.18 11.48 0.25
C GLY A 192 -5.85 11.89 1.56
N VAL A 193 -5.07 11.85 2.64
CA VAL A 193 -5.54 12.23 3.98
C VAL A 193 -5.88 13.71 4.04
N GLN A 194 -7.04 14.01 4.62
CA GLN A 194 -7.57 15.38 4.69
C GLN A 194 -7.16 16.10 5.99
N PRO A 195 -7.03 17.45 5.95
CA PRO A 195 -6.87 18.22 7.16
C PRO A 195 -7.97 17.90 8.20
N PRO A 196 -7.66 17.96 9.52
CA PRO A 196 -6.46 18.53 10.12
C PRO A 196 -5.24 17.62 10.17
N ARG A 197 -5.33 16.36 9.71
CA ARG A 197 -4.23 15.42 9.76
C ARG A 197 -3.15 15.77 8.75
N PRO A 198 -1.88 15.80 9.17
CA PRO A 198 -0.78 16.05 8.25
C PRO A 198 -0.51 14.82 7.37
N SER A 199 -0.10 15.06 6.14
CA SER A 199 0.45 14.10 5.19
C SER A 199 1.62 14.73 4.48
N LEU A 200 2.67 13.94 4.21
CA LEU A 200 3.85 14.42 3.49
C LEU A 200 3.49 14.92 2.08
N GLY A 201 2.58 14.23 1.39
CA GLY A 201 2.10 14.63 0.08
C GLY A 201 1.27 15.92 0.11
N ALA A 202 0.41 16.10 1.13
CA ALA A 202 -0.34 17.34 1.31
C ALA A 202 0.57 18.55 1.59
N MET A 203 1.65 18.36 2.37
CA MET A 203 2.65 19.40 2.60
C MET A 203 3.31 19.84 1.28
N LEU A 204 3.65 18.90 0.39
CA LEU A 204 4.18 19.22 -0.94
C LEU A 204 3.14 19.94 -1.81
N SER A 205 1.87 19.56 -1.73
CA SER A 205 0.78 20.25 -2.43
C SER A 205 0.59 21.69 -1.96
N ASP A 206 0.66 21.92 -0.64
CA ASP A 206 0.55 23.26 -0.04
C ASP A 206 1.64 24.22 -0.57
N VAL A 207 2.84 23.69 -0.83
CA VAL A 207 3.99 24.45 -1.36
C VAL A 207 3.92 24.62 -2.88
N SER A 208 3.47 23.60 -3.62
CA SER A 208 3.55 23.55 -5.10
C SER A 208 2.54 24.42 -5.83
N GLY A 209 1.65 25.14 -5.14
CA GLY A 209 0.89 26.19 -5.81
C GLY A 209 -0.61 26.02 -5.97
N ARG A 210 -1.30 25.21 -5.19
CA ARG A 210 -2.75 25.43 -5.01
C ARG A 210 -3.06 26.85 -4.47
N GLY A 211 -2.02 27.58 -4.05
CA GLY A 211 -2.06 28.98 -3.60
C GLY A 211 -1.13 29.95 -4.33
N GLY A 212 -0.56 29.61 -5.49
CA GLY A 212 0.18 30.57 -6.35
C GLY A 212 1.57 30.98 -5.89
N ALA A 213 2.30 30.16 -5.10
CA ALA A 213 3.53 30.64 -4.45
C ALA A 213 4.79 29.78 -4.67
N SER A 214 4.82 28.93 -5.68
CA SER A 214 5.87 27.92 -5.82
C SER A 214 7.32 28.47 -5.91
N VAL A 215 7.55 29.54 -6.63
CA VAL A 215 8.92 30.09 -6.79
C VAL A 215 9.36 30.89 -5.56
N SER A 216 8.48 31.68 -4.97
CA SER A 216 8.80 32.47 -3.78
C SER A 216 9.02 31.61 -2.53
N VAL A 217 8.37 30.46 -2.43
CA VAL A 217 8.60 29.53 -1.32
C VAL A 217 9.94 28.84 -1.47
N LEU A 218 10.33 28.41 -2.69
CA LEU A 218 11.63 27.81 -2.94
C LEU A 218 12.80 28.75 -2.62
N THR A 219 12.63 30.05 -2.84
CA THR A 219 13.69 31.04 -2.59
C THR A 219 13.74 31.51 -1.13
N ASN A 220 12.58 31.68 -0.48
CA ASN A 220 12.50 32.29 0.84
C ASN A 220 12.29 31.27 1.98
N HIS A 221 11.67 30.11 1.69
CA HIS A 221 11.30 29.09 2.66
C HIS A 221 11.55 27.68 2.13
N PRO A 222 12.79 27.33 1.71
CA PRO A 222 13.09 26.02 1.12
C PRO A 222 12.80 24.85 2.07
N GLU A 223 12.83 25.08 3.38
CA GLU A 223 12.54 24.08 4.41
C GLU A 223 11.13 23.47 4.26
N GLN A 224 10.14 24.24 3.81
CA GLN A 224 8.77 23.76 3.62
C GLN A 224 8.67 22.68 2.54
N LEU A 225 9.53 22.73 1.53
CA LEU A 225 9.60 21.75 0.44
C LEU A 225 10.61 20.64 0.76
N LEU A 226 11.81 21.01 1.21
CA LEU A 226 12.89 20.05 1.42
C LEU A 226 12.63 19.10 2.57
N ALA A 227 12.01 19.55 3.66
CA ALA A 227 11.74 18.69 4.81
C ALA A 227 10.88 17.47 4.44
N PRO A 228 9.70 17.58 3.81
CA PRO A 228 8.91 16.40 3.43
C PRO A 228 9.61 15.57 2.33
N ILE A 229 10.32 16.16 1.38
CA ILE A 229 11.04 15.42 0.32
C ILE A 229 12.13 14.54 0.90
N ILE A 230 13.00 15.11 1.77
CA ILE A 230 14.09 14.37 2.39
C ILE A 230 13.54 13.20 3.21
N VAL A 231 12.46 13.43 3.94
CA VAL A 231 11.85 12.40 4.78
C VAL A 231 11.22 11.29 3.92
N ILE A 232 10.54 11.62 2.84
CA ILE A 232 10.01 10.62 1.89
C ILE A 232 11.16 9.78 1.32
N TRP A 233 12.25 10.44 0.90
CA TRP A 233 13.42 9.75 0.37
C TRP A 233 14.06 8.79 1.40
N ILE A 234 14.28 9.27 2.64
CA ILE A 234 14.81 8.43 3.74
C ILE A 234 13.88 7.26 4.02
N MET A 235 12.58 7.48 4.06
CA MET A 235 11.59 6.45 4.35
C MET A 235 11.58 5.35 3.27
N ILE A 236 11.60 5.71 1.99
CA ILE A 236 11.71 4.75 0.88
C ILE A 236 13.03 3.98 0.96
N PHE A 237 14.13 4.67 1.27
CA PHE A 237 15.44 4.05 1.45
C PHE A 237 15.45 3.04 2.60
N CYS A 238 14.86 3.39 3.75
CA CYS A 238 14.71 2.47 4.88
C CYS A 238 13.90 1.21 4.52
N TRP A 239 12.81 1.36 3.77
CA TRP A 239 12.02 0.21 3.30
C TRP A 239 12.83 -0.74 2.43
N ASN A 240 13.68 -0.21 1.53
CA ASN A 240 14.54 -1.03 0.70
C ASN A 240 15.60 -1.78 1.53
N ILE A 241 16.24 -1.10 2.51
CA ILE A 241 17.20 -1.75 3.42
C ILE A 241 16.54 -2.90 4.21
N ILE A 242 15.32 -2.69 4.69
CA ILE A 242 14.56 -3.74 5.38
C ILE A 242 14.31 -4.93 4.44
N GLY A 243 13.97 -4.66 3.18
CA GLY A 243 13.79 -5.69 2.15
C GLY A 243 15.06 -6.50 1.89
N ASP A 244 16.20 -5.83 1.78
CA ASP A 244 17.51 -6.48 1.60
C ASP A 244 17.86 -7.36 2.80
N ALA A 245 17.72 -6.83 4.03
CA ALA A 245 17.98 -7.58 5.26
C ALA A 245 17.08 -8.82 5.40
N LEU A 246 15.81 -8.70 5.06
CA LEU A 246 14.89 -9.85 5.06
C LEU A 246 15.26 -10.89 3.99
N THR A 247 15.74 -10.44 2.84
CA THR A 247 16.23 -11.34 1.79
C THR A 247 17.41 -12.17 2.29
N ASP A 248 18.36 -11.56 2.99
CA ASP A 248 19.54 -12.26 3.53
C ASP A 248 19.16 -13.25 4.63
N ILE A 249 18.23 -12.91 5.51
CA ILE A 249 17.75 -13.79 6.58
C ILE A 249 16.97 -14.98 6.03
N LEU A 250 16.11 -14.75 5.03
CA LEU A 250 15.21 -15.77 4.49
C LEU A 250 15.87 -16.65 3.41
N ASN A 251 17.06 -16.29 2.91
CA ASN A 251 17.84 -17.06 1.94
C ASN A 251 19.14 -17.63 2.54
N PRO A 252 19.07 -18.69 3.37
CA PRO A 252 20.24 -19.24 4.07
C PRO A 252 21.28 -19.94 3.16
N LYS A 253 21.10 -19.95 1.83
CA LYS A 253 22.02 -20.60 0.87
C LYS A 253 23.27 -19.77 0.52
N LYS A 254 23.49 -18.62 1.14
CA LYS A 254 24.67 -17.77 0.90
C LYS A 254 25.79 -17.90 1.96
N ASN A 255 25.66 -18.82 2.93
CA ASN A 255 26.72 -19.14 3.89
C ASN A 255 27.24 -20.56 3.69
#